data_44bb4d02a0f4b82fe84174625e6a51ff
#
_entry.id   44bb4d02a0f4b82fe84174625e6a51ff
#
_cell.length_a   1.000
_cell.length_b   1.000
_cell.length_c   1.000
_cell.angle_alpha   90.00
_cell.angle_beta   90.00
_cell.angle_gamma   90.00
#
_symmetry.space_group_name_H-M   'P 1'
#
loop_
_entity.id
_entity.type
_entity.pdbx_description
1 polymer ?
#
loop_
_entity_poly.entity_id
_entity_poly.type
_entity_poly.pdbx_seq_one_letter_code
_entity_poly.pdbx_strand_id
1 'polypeptide(L)'
;SDEILIDDVPVDINGDNKEDKIIAAKKLSDQFIYLFIFLQDNTAGTFIRAAEIKTEATHAKTLSVYTLTAQEYPYPIIVYSGMNADNMQVFGMYVPEIDKDKITRINSLVGIQADGQIILKNGRDNSISDYTISAYYSDRDAPNTLNQIEKQYTWNEKRKFFVQTKEIKIPGKRIESQFLKKFQTGDSNSFQEFLEGLWYQPSAKKDQNRSIFFNRAENEIVFSVNNIQELFTIDSITPRRFGIYFSTKNASISSIHRRIDIELLGIDEVHIRVIDDIARLKIGVASNWDGIYRKINNAVREAQNDAALDTIKNVLTADGKTWANAEGYSLYFNDNSYRLLQDTVQSSGWYTILHIKDNTVLQLKDTENNERFFNLLFDNAGKRLSLIEVSVTLSGITPIGNSPLIFE
;
A
#
# COMPACT_ATOMS: atom_id res chain seq x y z
N SER A 1 -19.56 -25.73 -18.29
CA SER A 1 -20.15 -24.45 -17.85
C SER A 1 -19.37 -23.32 -18.52
N ASP A 2 -20.08 -22.31 -18.99
CA ASP A 2 -19.48 -21.14 -19.66
C ASP A 2 -19.08 -20.05 -18.63
N GLU A 3 -18.78 -20.48 -17.41
CA GLU A 3 -18.45 -19.61 -16.26
C GLU A 3 -17.10 -20.00 -15.67
N ILE A 4 -16.27 -18.99 -15.40
CA ILE A 4 -14.95 -19.14 -14.76
C ILE A 4 -15.07 -18.68 -13.31
N LEU A 5 -14.85 -19.61 -12.37
CA LEU A 5 -14.85 -19.33 -10.92
C LEU A 5 -13.71 -18.37 -10.56
N ILE A 6 -14.03 -17.35 -9.77
CA ILE A 6 -13.09 -16.36 -9.24
C ILE A 6 -12.95 -16.49 -7.72
N ASP A 7 -14.07 -16.56 -7.00
CA ASP A 7 -14.08 -16.63 -5.54
C ASP A 7 -15.33 -17.37 -5.04
N ASP A 8 -15.26 -17.93 -3.83
CA ASP A 8 -16.36 -18.62 -3.13
C ASP A 8 -16.40 -18.11 -1.68
N VAL A 9 -17.50 -17.45 -1.30
CA VAL A 9 -17.71 -16.87 0.03
C VAL A 9 -18.82 -17.63 0.74
N PRO A 10 -18.49 -18.47 1.73
CA PRO A 10 -19.48 -19.15 2.55
C PRO A 10 -20.17 -18.17 3.51
N VAL A 11 -21.48 -18.23 3.61
CA VAL A 11 -22.29 -17.33 4.45
C VAL A 11 -23.72 -17.90 4.59
N ASP A 12 -24.34 -17.72 5.74
CA ASP A 12 -25.77 -17.97 5.91
C ASP A 12 -26.55 -16.73 5.41
N ILE A 13 -27.12 -16.83 4.20
CA ILE A 13 -27.80 -15.72 3.53
C ILE A 13 -29.24 -15.57 3.99
N ASN A 14 -29.92 -16.69 4.28
CA ASN A 14 -31.35 -16.71 4.55
C ASN A 14 -31.68 -16.87 6.05
N GLY A 15 -30.67 -17.03 6.92
CA GLY A 15 -30.82 -17.11 8.38
C GLY A 15 -31.32 -18.49 8.85
N ASP A 16 -31.15 -19.55 8.05
CA ASP A 16 -31.57 -20.90 8.41
C ASP A 16 -30.49 -21.72 9.16
N ASN A 17 -29.36 -21.06 9.50
CA ASN A 17 -28.19 -21.63 10.13
C ASN A 17 -27.45 -22.69 9.30
N LYS A 18 -27.60 -22.65 7.97
CA LYS A 18 -26.82 -23.45 7.04
C LYS A 18 -25.87 -22.59 6.25
N GLU A 19 -24.83 -23.22 5.74
CA GLU A 19 -23.84 -22.54 4.93
C GLU A 19 -24.34 -22.44 3.48
N ASP A 20 -24.80 -21.25 3.10
CA ASP A 20 -25.04 -20.86 1.71
C ASP A 20 -23.72 -20.38 1.07
N LYS A 21 -23.78 -19.97 -0.20
CA LYS A 21 -22.58 -19.50 -0.92
C LYS A 21 -22.86 -18.31 -1.81
N ILE A 22 -21.91 -17.36 -1.80
CA ILE A 22 -21.80 -16.35 -2.84
C ILE A 22 -20.62 -16.72 -3.72
N ILE A 23 -20.87 -17.08 -4.95
CA ILE A 23 -19.86 -17.45 -5.93
C ILE A 23 -19.63 -16.29 -6.88
N ALA A 24 -18.43 -15.75 -6.88
CA ALA A 24 -18.00 -14.79 -7.89
C ALA A 24 -17.48 -15.54 -9.12
N ALA A 25 -18.06 -15.29 -10.27
CA ALA A 25 -17.62 -15.90 -11.52
C ALA A 25 -17.78 -14.94 -12.70
N LYS A 26 -16.99 -15.19 -13.75
CA LYS A 26 -17.03 -14.47 -15.01
C LYS A 26 -17.69 -15.35 -16.08
N LYS A 27 -18.72 -14.83 -16.76
CA LYS A 27 -19.30 -15.49 -17.92
C LYS A 27 -18.36 -15.29 -19.12
N LEU A 28 -18.12 -16.33 -19.93
CA LEU A 28 -17.27 -16.22 -21.13
C LEU A 28 -17.83 -15.23 -22.17
N SER A 29 -19.13 -14.99 -22.14
CA SER A 29 -19.84 -14.07 -23.04
C SER A 29 -19.88 -12.62 -22.55
N ASP A 30 -19.38 -12.31 -21.35
CA ASP A 30 -19.47 -10.98 -20.75
C ASP A 30 -18.13 -10.58 -20.09
N GLN A 31 -17.82 -9.30 -20.13
CA GLN A 31 -16.62 -8.78 -19.47
C GLN A 31 -16.79 -8.60 -17.95
N PHE A 32 -18.03 -8.51 -17.48
CA PHE A 32 -18.35 -8.26 -16.08
C PHE A 32 -18.27 -9.52 -15.23
N ILE A 33 -18.00 -9.33 -13.95
CA ILE A 33 -18.04 -10.38 -12.95
C ILE A 33 -19.44 -10.43 -12.35
N TYR A 34 -19.94 -11.63 -12.13
CA TYR A 34 -21.25 -11.88 -11.53
C TYR A 34 -21.07 -12.50 -10.15
N LEU A 35 -21.93 -12.12 -9.22
CA LEU A 35 -22.09 -12.80 -7.95
C LEU A 35 -23.35 -13.67 -8.03
N PHE A 36 -23.15 -14.96 -7.92
CA PHE A 36 -24.22 -15.95 -7.90
C PHE A 36 -24.48 -16.36 -6.46
N ILE A 37 -25.72 -16.26 -6.04
CA ILE A 37 -26.15 -16.65 -4.70
C ILE A 37 -26.73 -18.04 -4.78
N PHE A 38 -26.16 -18.97 -4.01
CA PHE A 38 -26.60 -20.34 -3.88
C PHE A 38 -27.09 -20.60 -2.47
N LEU A 39 -28.31 -21.08 -2.35
CA LEU A 39 -28.87 -21.53 -1.08
C LEU A 39 -28.74 -23.05 -0.96
N GLN A 40 -28.40 -23.53 0.24
CA GLN A 40 -28.33 -24.96 0.51
C GLN A 40 -29.74 -25.56 0.61
N ASP A 41 -30.05 -26.58 -0.20
CA ASP A 41 -31.33 -27.29 -0.15
C ASP A 41 -31.44 -28.13 1.12
N ASN A 42 -32.56 -27.99 1.81
CA ASN A 42 -32.89 -28.68 3.04
C ASN A 42 -32.97 -30.21 2.93
N THR A 43 -33.26 -30.73 1.73
CA THR A 43 -33.58 -32.14 1.53
C THR A 43 -32.46 -32.95 0.87
N ALA A 44 -31.60 -32.29 0.08
CA ALA A 44 -30.62 -32.99 -0.78
C ALA A 44 -29.15 -32.67 -0.44
N GLY A 45 -28.87 -31.70 0.42
CA GLY A 45 -27.51 -31.22 0.68
C GLY A 45 -26.85 -30.59 -0.56
N THR A 46 -27.66 -30.27 -1.57
CA THR A 46 -27.23 -29.63 -2.83
C THR A 46 -27.44 -28.12 -2.75
N PHE A 47 -26.72 -27.38 -3.57
CA PHE A 47 -26.89 -25.93 -3.68
C PHE A 47 -27.77 -25.56 -4.86
N ILE A 48 -28.75 -24.68 -4.62
CA ILE A 48 -29.65 -24.16 -5.64
C ILE A 48 -29.30 -22.70 -5.92
N ARG A 49 -29.03 -22.34 -7.17
CA ARG A 49 -28.83 -20.95 -7.57
C ARG A 49 -30.12 -20.17 -7.41
N ALA A 50 -30.12 -19.25 -6.44
CA ALA A 50 -31.30 -18.49 -6.03
C ALA A 50 -31.36 -17.09 -6.65
N ALA A 51 -30.19 -16.46 -6.87
CA ALA A 51 -30.12 -15.10 -7.44
C ALA A 51 -28.76 -14.84 -8.11
N GLU A 52 -28.71 -13.75 -8.89
CA GLU A 52 -27.47 -13.23 -9.45
C GLU A 52 -27.42 -11.71 -9.34
N ILE A 53 -26.21 -11.18 -9.15
CA ILE A 53 -25.90 -9.76 -9.17
C ILE A 53 -24.84 -9.55 -10.26
N LYS A 54 -25.13 -8.74 -11.25
CA LYS A 54 -24.13 -8.26 -12.19
C LYS A 54 -23.36 -7.12 -11.53
N THR A 55 -22.05 -7.28 -11.34
CA THR A 55 -21.21 -6.23 -10.81
C THR A 55 -20.69 -5.31 -11.92
N GLU A 56 -20.16 -4.16 -11.55
CA GLU A 56 -19.41 -3.30 -12.49
C GLU A 56 -17.93 -3.68 -12.57
N ALA A 57 -17.47 -4.67 -11.79
CA ALA A 57 -16.08 -5.13 -11.81
C ALA A 57 -15.79 -6.02 -13.01
N THR A 58 -14.61 -5.86 -13.60
CA THR A 58 -14.14 -6.67 -14.74
C THR A 58 -12.82 -7.38 -14.47
N HIS A 59 -12.04 -6.89 -13.47
CA HIS A 59 -10.73 -7.41 -13.11
C HIS A 59 -10.82 -8.38 -11.94
N ALA A 60 -10.74 -9.67 -12.21
CA ALA A 60 -10.92 -10.73 -11.21
C ALA A 60 -9.95 -10.62 -10.03
N LYS A 61 -8.69 -10.27 -10.28
CA LYS A 61 -7.66 -10.16 -9.23
C LYS A 61 -7.86 -8.98 -8.27
N THR A 62 -8.68 -8.00 -8.65
CA THR A 62 -9.00 -6.85 -7.78
C THR A 62 -10.31 -7.03 -7.03
N LEU A 63 -11.11 -8.03 -7.40
CA LEU A 63 -12.41 -8.26 -6.78
C LEU A 63 -12.26 -8.68 -5.32
N SER A 64 -13.03 -8.05 -4.47
CA SER A 64 -13.26 -8.44 -3.07
C SER A 64 -14.74 -8.54 -2.84
N VAL A 65 -15.20 -9.67 -2.28
CA VAL A 65 -16.61 -9.91 -1.92
C VAL A 65 -16.66 -10.28 -0.45
N TYR A 66 -17.55 -9.65 0.29
CA TYR A 66 -17.75 -9.94 1.70
C TYR A 66 -19.17 -9.58 2.13
N THR A 67 -19.54 -9.92 3.35
CA THR A 67 -20.86 -9.59 3.90
C THR A 67 -20.75 -8.71 5.14
N LEU A 68 -21.77 -7.89 5.38
CA LEU A 68 -21.94 -7.07 6.56
C LEU A 68 -23.28 -7.42 7.22
N THR A 69 -23.35 -7.20 8.51
CA THR A 69 -24.61 -7.24 9.27
C THR A 69 -24.98 -5.83 9.70
N ALA A 70 -26.26 -5.49 9.66
CA ALA A 70 -26.79 -4.25 10.21
C ALA A 70 -28.12 -4.53 10.91
N GLN A 71 -28.39 -3.80 12.01
CA GLN A 71 -29.57 -4.03 12.84
C GLN A 71 -30.90 -3.94 12.09
N GLU A 72 -30.95 -3.11 11.05
CA GLU A 72 -32.16 -2.86 10.23
C GLU A 72 -32.44 -3.98 9.22
N TYR A 73 -31.48 -4.88 9.01
CA TYR A 73 -31.60 -5.97 8.06
C TYR A 73 -31.46 -7.32 8.75
N PRO A 74 -32.44 -8.20 8.66
CA PRO A 74 -32.38 -9.55 9.26
C PRO A 74 -31.36 -10.45 8.54
N TYR A 75 -30.98 -10.12 7.31
CA TYR A 75 -30.10 -10.89 6.45
C TYR A 75 -28.81 -10.12 6.14
N PRO A 76 -27.73 -10.83 5.81
CA PRO A 76 -26.46 -10.20 5.50
C PRO A 76 -26.54 -9.26 4.29
N ILE A 77 -25.85 -8.13 4.38
CA ILE A 77 -25.64 -7.20 3.28
C ILE A 77 -24.43 -7.70 2.48
N ILE A 78 -24.62 -7.94 1.19
CA ILE A 78 -23.57 -8.36 0.28
C ILE A 78 -22.82 -7.13 -0.22
N VAL A 79 -21.51 -7.12 -0.08
CA VAL A 79 -20.65 -6.01 -0.51
C VAL A 79 -19.62 -6.53 -1.50
N TYR A 80 -19.42 -5.78 -2.59
CA TYR A 80 -18.27 -6.01 -3.44
C TYR A 80 -17.49 -4.71 -3.69
N SER A 81 -16.21 -4.86 -3.92
CA SER A 81 -15.34 -3.83 -4.46
C SER A 81 -14.39 -4.44 -5.50
N GLY A 82 -13.95 -3.65 -6.47
CA GLY A 82 -13.04 -4.12 -7.51
C GLY A 82 -12.73 -3.01 -8.49
N MET A 83 -12.14 -3.36 -9.63
CA MET A 83 -11.87 -2.43 -10.73
C MET A 83 -12.62 -2.82 -11.99
N ASN A 84 -13.05 -1.81 -12.74
CA ASN A 84 -13.67 -1.99 -14.05
C ASN A 84 -12.63 -1.90 -15.18
N ALA A 85 -13.11 -2.01 -16.44
CA ALA A 85 -12.26 -1.97 -17.62
C ALA A 85 -11.51 -0.64 -17.81
N ASP A 86 -12.02 0.45 -17.24
CA ASP A 86 -11.41 1.78 -17.29
C ASP A 86 -10.44 2.02 -16.12
N ASN A 87 -10.09 0.98 -15.37
CA ASN A 87 -9.28 1.03 -14.16
C ASN A 87 -9.83 1.97 -13.08
N MET A 88 -11.16 2.15 -13.06
CA MET A 88 -11.83 2.87 -11.98
C MET A 88 -12.24 1.89 -10.89
N GLN A 89 -12.13 2.32 -9.65
CA GLN A 89 -12.66 1.55 -8.53
C GLN A 89 -14.18 1.53 -8.58
N VAL A 90 -14.78 0.36 -8.39
CA VAL A 90 -16.22 0.15 -8.31
C VAL A 90 -16.58 -0.48 -6.97
N PHE A 91 -17.73 -0.10 -6.44
CA PHE A 91 -18.20 -0.53 -5.14
C PHE A 91 -19.72 -0.68 -5.17
N GLY A 92 -20.23 -1.76 -4.61
CA GLY A 92 -21.68 -2.00 -4.51
C GLY A 92 -22.07 -2.70 -3.22
N MET A 93 -23.24 -2.36 -2.71
CA MET A 93 -23.88 -3.01 -1.56
C MET A 93 -25.29 -3.45 -1.94
N TYR A 94 -25.63 -4.67 -1.55
CA TYR A 94 -26.91 -5.30 -1.88
C TYR A 94 -27.48 -6.03 -0.68
N VAL A 95 -28.80 -6.05 -0.57
CA VAL A 95 -29.50 -6.80 0.45
C VAL A 95 -30.54 -7.71 -0.21
N PRO A 96 -30.59 -9.01 0.18
CA PRO A 96 -31.62 -9.91 -0.29
C PRO A 96 -32.96 -9.60 0.41
N GLU A 97 -34.04 -9.70 -0.35
CA GLU A 97 -35.40 -9.77 0.15
C GLU A 97 -35.86 -11.24 0.11
N ILE A 98 -36.16 -11.80 1.27
CA ILE A 98 -36.42 -13.22 1.40
C ILE A 98 -37.86 -13.44 1.89
N ASP A 99 -38.58 -14.33 1.19
CA ASP A 99 -39.89 -14.83 1.60
C ASP A 99 -39.86 -16.37 1.61
N LYS A 100 -40.23 -16.98 2.73
CA LYS A 100 -40.28 -18.44 2.91
C LYS A 100 -39.00 -19.14 2.42
N ASP A 101 -37.88 -18.67 2.91
CA ASP A 101 -36.52 -19.18 2.62
C ASP A 101 -36.08 -19.04 1.16
N LYS A 102 -36.79 -18.25 0.34
CA LYS A 102 -36.45 -17.98 -1.04
C LYS A 102 -36.10 -16.49 -1.26
N ILE A 103 -35.04 -16.23 -1.98
CA ILE A 103 -34.73 -14.89 -2.42
C ILE A 103 -35.74 -14.47 -3.50
N THR A 104 -36.53 -13.45 -3.19
CA THR A 104 -37.54 -12.91 -4.12
C THR A 104 -36.98 -11.75 -4.92
N ARG A 105 -36.01 -11.01 -4.32
CA ARG A 105 -35.39 -9.85 -4.94
C ARG A 105 -34.04 -9.57 -4.32
N ILE A 106 -33.16 -8.90 -5.07
CA ILE A 106 -31.94 -8.28 -4.57
C ILE A 106 -32.07 -6.77 -4.72
N ASN A 107 -32.02 -6.06 -3.62
CA ASN A 107 -32.13 -4.60 -3.60
C ASN A 107 -30.72 -3.98 -3.51
N SER A 108 -30.42 -3.04 -4.40
CA SER A 108 -29.20 -2.27 -4.34
C SER A 108 -29.33 -1.19 -3.28
N LEU A 109 -28.36 -1.09 -2.36
CA LEU A 109 -28.26 -0.01 -1.36
C LEU A 109 -27.36 1.11 -1.85
N VAL A 110 -26.39 0.81 -2.70
CA VAL A 110 -25.48 1.77 -3.33
C VAL A 110 -24.73 1.13 -4.49
N GLY A 111 -24.41 1.95 -5.49
CA GLY A 111 -23.44 1.65 -6.56
C GLY A 111 -22.60 2.89 -6.81
N ILE A 112 -21.28 2.79 -6.68
CA ILE A 112 -20.34 3.91 -6.83
C ILE A 112 -19.19 3.50 -7.73
N GLN A 113 -18.75 4.44 -8.55
CA GLN A 113 -17.55 4.34 -9.37
C GLN A 113 -16.71 5.59 -9.20
N ALA A 114 -15.39 5.44 -8.98
CA ALA A 114 -14.46 6.54 -8.77
C ALA A 114 -13.09 6.25 -9.40
N ASP A 115 -12.40 7.29 -9.87
CA ASP A 115 -11.02 7.18 -10.37
C ASP A 115 -9.98 7.19 -9.24
N GLY A 116 -10.38 7.56 -8.00
CA GLY A 116 -9.64 7.40 -6.75
C GLY A 116 -10.19 6.25 -5.91
N GLN A 117 -9.84 6.24 -4.63
CA GLN A 117 -10.26 5.22 -3.67
C GLN A 117 -11.74 5.35 -3.27
N ILE A 118 -12.38 4.22 -2.97
CA ILE A 118 -13.69 4.17 -2.33
C ILE A 118 -13.53 3.48 -0.97
N ILE A 119 -13.88 4.17 0.10
CA ILE A 119 -13.66 3.73 1.48
C ILE A 119 -15.01 3.64 2.22
N LEU A 120 -15.35 2.43 2.66
CA LEU A 120 -16.46 2.21 3.58
C LEU A 120 -15.95 2.40 5.01
N LYS A 121 -16.50 3.37 5.72
CA LYS A 121 -16.21 3.64 7.14
C LYS A 121 -17.35 3.08 7.99
N ASN A 122 -17.00 2.31 8.99
CA ASN A 122 -17.96 1.73 9.94
C ASN A 122 -18.21 2.68 11.10
N GLY A 123 -19.46 2.76 11.55
CA GLY A 123 -19.87 3.42 12.79
C GLY A 123 -19.68 2.54 14.02
N ARG A 124 -20.21 3.00 15.17
CA ARG A 124 -20.05 2.33 16.46
C ARG A 124 -21.13 1.29 16.77
N ASP A 125 -22.33 1.50 16.25
CA ASP A 125 -23.53 0.81 16.76
C ASP A 125 -24.08 -0.28 15.83
N ASN A 126 -23.35 -0.65 14.78
CA ASN A 126 -23.75 -1.66 13.80
C ASN A 126 -25.11 -1.39 13.11
N SER A 127 -25.51 -0.10 13.04
CA SER A 127 -26.65 0.37 12.26
C SER A 127 -26.21 0.69 10.84
N ILE A 128 -27.09 0.46 9.85
CA ILE A 128 -26.82 0.87 8.46
C ILE A 128 -26.57 2.38 8.33
N SER A 129 -27.21 3.17 9.18
CA SER A 129 -27.05 4.62 9.21
C SER A 129 -25.68 5.09 9.69
N ASP A 130 -24.92 4.22 10.38
CA ASP A 130 -23.60 4.54 10.90
C ASP A 130 -22.50 4.39 9.86
N TYR A 131 -22.80 3.70 8.75
CA TYR A 131 -21.86 3.56 7.67
C TYR A 131 -21.78 4.84 6.84
N THR A 132 -20.58 5.23 6.50
CA THR A 132 -20.32 6.34 5.56
C THR A 132 -19.38 5.82 4.46
N ILE A 133 -19.72 6.15 3.22
CA ILE A 133 -18.87 5.81 2.09
C ILE A 133 -18.21 7.08 1.57
N SER A 134 -16.89 7.13 1.55
CA SER A 134 -16.11 8.20 0.94
C SER A 134 -15.55 7.73 -0.39
N ALA A 135 -15.90 8.41 -1.47
CA ALA A 135 -15.36 8.16 -2.81
C ALA A 135 -14.53 9.35 -3.26
N TYR A 136 -13.30 9.08 -3.71
CA TYR A 136 -12.34 10.09 -4.10
C TYR A 136 -12.23 10.18 -5.62
N TYR A 137 -12.23 11.41 -6.12
CA TYR A 137 -12.15 11.72 -7.55
C TYR A 137 -11.02 12.70 -7.78
N SER A 138 -10.30 12.57 -8.89
CA SER A 138 -9.33 13.58 -9.31
C SER A 138 -10.07 14.87 -9.70
N ASP A 139 -9.62 16.01 -9.19
CA ASP A 139 -10.11 17.32 -9.64
C ASP A 139 -9.48 17.64 -11.01
N ARG A 140 -10.28 17.49 -12.07
CA ARG A 140 -9.83 17.67 -13.45
C ARG A 140 -9.69 19.13 -13.84
N ASP A 141 -10.28 20.05 -13.08
CA ASP A 141 -10.24 21.49 -13.33
C ASP A 141 -8.95 22.14 -12.83
N ALA A 142 -8.16 21.40 -12.04
CA ALA A 142 -6.89 21.85 -11.49
C ALA A 142 -5.70 21.09 -12.10
N PRO A 143 -5.26 21.42 -13.32
CA PRO A 143 -4.14 20.72 -13.95
C PRO A 143 -2.84 20.93 -13.14
N ASN A 144 -1.97 19.93 -13.15
CA ASN A 144 -0.69 19.90 -12.43
C ASN A 144 -0.82 19.92 -10.87
N THR A 145 -1.95 19.53 -10.36
CA THR A 145 -2.15 19.31 -8.93
C THR A 145 -2.71 17.92 -8.69
N LEU A 146 -2.49 17.39 -7.49
CA LEU A 146 -3.13 16.18 -7.02
C LEU A 146 -4.38 16.51 -6.19
N ASN A 147 -5.08 17.57 -6.59
CA ASN A 147 -6.35 17.91 -5.96
C ASN A 147 -7.36 16.78 -6.15
N GLN A 148 -8.09 16.52 -5.10
CA GLN A 148 -9.14 15.52 -5.07
C GLN A 148 -10.48 16.14 -4.70
N ILE A 149 -11.53 15.44 -5.08
CA ILE A 149 -12.90 15.71 -4.64
C ILE A 149 -13.36 14.47 -3.87
N GLU A 150 -13.58 14.61 -2.56
CA GLU A 150 -14.21 13.57 -1.75
C GLU A 150 -15.73 13.76 -1.82
N LYS A 151 -16.44 12.72 -2.25
CA LYS A 151 -17.91 12.64 -2.16
C LYS A 151 -18.26 11.66 -1.05
N GLN A 152 -19.01 12.15 -0.07
CA GLN A 152 -19.47 11.34 1.05
C GLN A 152 -20.92 10.93 0.83
N TYR A 153 -21.17 9.63 0.99
CA TYR A 153 -22.49 9.03 0.89
C TYR A 153 -22.91 8.53 2.27
N THR A 154 -24.10 8.90 2.69
CA THR A 154 -24.71 8.46 3.95
C THR A 154 -26.08 7.86 3.70
N TRP A 155 -26.53 7.05 4.64
CA TRP A 155 -27.83 6.40 4.56
C TRP A 155 -28.97 7.39 4.53
N ASN A 156 -29.94 7.18 3.64
CA ASN A 156 -31.19 7.95 3.59
C ASN A 156 -32.37 7.04 3.97
N GLU A 157 -32.90 7.25 5.15
CA GLU A 157 -33.96 6.42 5.75
C GLU A 157 -35.24 6.35 4.89
N LYS A 158 -35.59 7.46 4.23
CA LYS A 158 -36.80 7.51 3.36
C LYS A 158 -36.63 6.77 2.04
N ARG A 159 -35.45 6.84 1.47
CA ARG A 159 -35.14 6.18 0.19
C ARG A 159 -34.62 4.75 0.34
N LYS A 160 -34.26 4.35 1.57
CA LYS A 160 -33.61 3.06 1.88
C LYS A 160 -32.39 2.79 1.01
N PHE A 161 -31.54 3.83 0.89
CA PHE A 161 -30.39 3.78 0.00
C PHE A 161 -29.37 4.88 0.36
N PHE A 162 -28.06 4.71 0.09
CA PHE A 162 -27.05 5.70 0.33
C PHE A 162 -27.11 6.82 -0.70
N VAL A 163 -27.14 8.06 -0.24
CA VAL A 163 -27.15 9.26 -1.07
C VAL A 163 -25.93 10.11 -0.82
N GLN A 164 -25.43 10.78 -1.85
CA GLN A 164 -24.39 11.77 -1.67
C GLN A 164 -24.93 12.93 -0.80
N THR A 165 -24.25 13.17 0.31
CA THR A 165 -24.65 14.23 1.28
C THR A 165 -23.62 15.34 1.37
N LYS A 166 -22.37 15.08 0.99
CA LYS A 166 -21.29 16.05 1.09
C LYS A 166 -20.31 15.91 -0.07
N GLU A 167 -19.77 17.05 -0.48
CA GLU A 167 -18.66 17.13 -1.42
C GLU A 167 -17.58 18.06 -0.85
N ILE A 168 -16.34 17.57 -0.81
CA ILE A 168 -15.23 18.29 -0.19
C ILE A 168 -14.09 18.34 -1.22
N LYS A 169 -13.63 19.53 -1.54
CA LYS A 169 -12.40 19.71 -2.32
C LYS A 169 -11.20 19.57 -1.39
N ILE A 170 -10.34 18.63 -1.70
CA ILE A 170 -9.11 18.36 -0.96
C ILE A 170 -7.96 18.91 -1.78
N PRO A 171 -7.27 19.96 -1.32
CA PRO A 171 -6.13 20.50 -2.02
C PRO A 171 -4.97 19.50 -2.00
N GLY A 172 -4.47 19.16 -3.17
CA GLY A 172 -3.28 18.33 -3.34
C GLY A 172 -2.03 19.17 -3.56
N LYS A 173 -0.88 18.51 -3.46
CA LYS A 173 0.41 19.15 -3.77
C LYS A 173 0.47 19.50 -5.27
N ARG A 174 1.02 20.67 -5.58
CA ARG A 174 1.36 21.01 -6.97
C ARG A 174 2.61 20.24 -7.35
N ILE A 175 2.57 19.53 -8.47
CA ILE A 175 3.64 18.69 -8.96
C ILE A 175 3.95 19.07 -10.39
N GLU A 176 5.22 18.94 -10.78
CA GLU A 176 5.63 19.22 -12.16
C GLU A 176 4.83 18.39 -13.18
N SER A 177 4.41 19.04 -14.26
CA SER A 177 3.56 18.41 -15.28
C SER A 177 4.19 17.17 -15.90
N GLN A 178 5.52 17.14 -16.03
CA GLN A 178 6.23 15.99 -16.59
C GLN A 178 6.18 14.76 -15.67
N PHE A 179 6.28 14.97 -14.35
CA PHE A 179 6.15 13.91 -13.36
C PHE A 179 4.72 13.31 -13.39
N LEU A 180 3.69 14.16 -13.33
CA LEU A 180 2.31 13.71 -13.37
C LEU A 180 1.94 12.97 -14.65
N LYS A 181 2.47 13.38 -15.80
CA LYS A 181 2.22 12.71 -17.08
C LYS A 181 2.63 11.24 -17.07
N LYS A 182 3.71 10.87 -16.38
CA LYS A 182 4.15 9.47 -16.25
C LYS A 182 3.10 8.57 -15.60
N PHE A 183 2.30 9.12 -14.66
CA PHE A 183 1.29 8.36 -13.90
C PHE A 183 -0.15 8.50 -14.40
N GLN A 184 -0.40 9.48 -15.30
CA GLN A 184 -1.72 9.66 -15.90
C GLN A 184 -2.10 8.55 -16.89
N THR A 185 -1.11 8.00 -17.56
CA THR A 185 -1.29 6.99 -18.63
C THR A 185 -1.49 5.58 -18.13
N GLY A 186 -1.39 5.37 -16.80
CA GLY A 186 -1.51 4.02 -16.21
C GLY A 186 -0.31 3.12 -16.54
N ASP A 187 0.88 3.68 -16.70
CA ASP A 187 2.10 2.89 -16.83
C ASP A 187 2.51 2.29 -15.49
N SER A 188 2.28 0.97 -15.35
CA SER A 188 2.61 0.23 -14.14
C SER A 188 4.11 0.20 -13.85
N ASN A 189 4.97 0.22 -14.87
CA ASN A 189 6.42 0.17 -14.69
C ASN A 189 6.94 1.46 -14.06
N SER A 190 6.54 2.62 -14.59
CA SER A 190 6.91 3.91 -14.02
C SER A 190 6.42 4.06 -12.58
N PHE A 191 5.24 3.52 -12.25
CA PHE A 191 4.73 3.58 -10.88
C PHE A 191 5.50 2.65 -9.94
N GLN A 192 5.86 1.44 -10.38
CA GLN A 192 6.69 0.53 -9.60
C GLN A 192 8.10 1.11 -9.35
N GLU A 193 8.71 1.73 -10.36
CA GLU A 193 9.98 2.44 -10.23
C GLU A 193 9.89 3.58 -9.20
N PHE A 194 8.81 4.35 -9.23
CA PHE A 194 8.54 5.37 -8.23
C PHE A 194 8.38 4.77 -6.82
N LEU A 195 7.71 3.63 -6.67
CA LEU A 195 7.50 2.99 -5.37
C LEU A 195 8.76 2.31 -4.84
N GLU A 196 9.70 1.91 -5.69
CA GLU A 196 10.88 1.16 -5.26
C GLU A 196 11.57 1.80 -4.04
N GLY A 197 11.89 0.97 -3.04
CA GLY A 197 12.52 1.38 -1.80
C GLY A 197 11.60 1.39 -0.57
N LEU A 198 12.04 2.07 0.46
CA LEU A 198 11.41 2.05 1.79
C LEU A 198 10.45 3.22 2.00
N TRP A 199 9.25 2.87 2.44
CA TRP A 199 8.17 3.79 2.81
C TRP A 199 7.81 3.60 4.28
N TYR A 200 7.66 4.67 5.03
CA TYR A 200 7.27 4.63 6.45
C TYR A 200 5.97 5.38 6.70
N GLN A 201 5.23 4.96 7.71
CA GLN A 201 3.98 5.58 8.15
C GLN A 201 4.27 6.59 9.29
N PRO A 202 4.23 7.93 9.03
CA PRO A 202 4.57 8.93 10.05
C PRO A 202 3.60 8.97 11.23
N SER A 203 2.35 8.56 11.01
CA SER A 203 1.27 8.56 12.01
C SER A 203 1.25 7.30 12.88
N ALA A 204 2.15 6.34 12.63
CA ALA A 204 2.25 5.16 13.48
C ALA A 204 2.55 5.57 14.93
N LYS A 205 1.94 4.87 15.88
CA LYS A 205 2.21 5.10 17.32
C LYS A 205 3.71 4.94 17.57
N LYS A 206 4.25 5.71 18.51
CA LYS A 206 5.69 5.71 18.83
C LYS A 206 6.31 4.32 19.02
N ASP A 207 5.49 3.35 19.46
CA ASP A 207 5.93 1.99 19.75
C ASP A 207 5.73 1.02 18.58
N GLN A 208 5.24 1.50 17.42
CA GLN A 208 4.93 0.69 16.26
C GLN A 208 5.47 1.37 14.99
N ASN A 209 6.77 1.21 14.77
CA ASN A 209 7.38 1.66 13.50
C ASN A 209 6.89 0.74 12.38
N ARG A 210 6.04 1.27 11.49
CA ARG A 210 5.54 0.56 10.31
C ARG A 210 6.22 1.07 9.08
N SER A 211 6.72 0.14 8.31
CA SER A 211 7.31 0.44 7.00
C SER A 211 6.96 -0.63 5.98
N ILE A 212 6.96 -0.22 4.72
CA ILE A 212 6.74 -1.08 3.57
C ILE A 212 7.91 -0.87 2.63
N PHE A 213 8.57 -1.95 2.25
CA PHE A 213 9.65 -1.94 1.29
C PHE A 213 9.18 -2.59 -0.02
N PHE A 214 9.26 -1.84 -1.12
CA PHE A 214 8.94 -2.33 -2.45
C PHE A 214 10.24 -2.75 -3.14
N ASN A 215 10.39 -4.05 -3.39
CA ASN A 215 11.53 -4.64 -4.08
C ASN A 215 11.11 -5.05 -5.50
N ARG A 216 11.31 -4.15 -6.45
CA ARG A 216 10.95 -4.38 -7.84
C ARG A 216 11.78 -5.51 -8.47
N ALA A 217 13.06 -5.59 -8.14
CA ALA A 217 13.97 -6.58 -8.71
C ALA A 217 13.53 -8.02 -8.40
N GLU A 218 13.04 -8.26 -7.18
CA GLU A 218 12.58 -9.58 -6.73
C GLU A 218 11.06 -9.76 -6.87
N ASN A 219 10.35 -8.72 -7.33
CA ASN A 219 8.88 -8.72 -7.44
C ASN A 219 8.18 -8.95 -6.08
N GLU A 220 8.68 -8.28 -5.04
CA GLU A 220 8.28 -8.49 -3.65
C GLU A 220 7.90 -7.19 -2.94
N ILE A 221 7.03 -7.34 -1.93
CA ILE A 221 6.67 -6.28 -1.00
C ILE A 221 6.88 -6.80 0.42
N VAL A 222 7.70 -6.10 1.20
CA VAL A 222 8.00 -6.46 2.59
C VAL A 222 7.30 -5.49 3.53
N PHE A 223 6.46 -6.02 4.39
CA PHE A 223 5.83 -5.28 5.48
C PHE A 223 6.64 -5.47 6.76
N SER A 224 7.00 -4.38 7.42
CA SER A 224 7.80 -4.43 8.65
C SER A 224 7.11 -3.66 9.78
N VAL A 225 6.91 -4.33 10.90
CA VAL A 225 6.48 -3.73 12.17
C VAL A 225 7.49 -4.09 13.24
N ASN A 226 8.15 -3.09 13.81
CA ASN A 226 9.24 -3.31 14.75
C ASN A 226 10.31 -4.24 14.15
N ASN A 227 10.46 -5.44 14.71
CA ASN A 227 11.42 -6.46 14.25
C ASN A 227 10.76 -7.62 13.50
N ILE A 228 9.46 -7.52 13.20
CA ILE A 228 8.72 -8.55 12.47
C ILE A 228 8.59 -8.12 11.01
N GLN A 229 8.92 -9.02 10.11
CA GLN A 229 8.80 -8.82 8.67
C GLN A 229 7.90 -9.88 8.05
N GLU A 230 7.04 -9.44 7.15
CA GLU A 230 6.19 -10.30 6.32
C GLU A 230 6.49 -10.02 4.86
N LEU A 231 6.87 -11.06 4.14
CA LEU A 231 7.20 -10.99 2.71
C LEU A 231 6.01 -11.44 1.87
N PHE A 232 5.67 -10.63 0.87
CA PHE A 232 4.62 -10.90 -0.10
C PHE A 232 5.16 -10.83 -1.52
N THR A 233 4.91 -11.86 -2.32
CA THR A 233 5.21 -11.88 -3.75
C THR A 233 4.06 -11.25 -4.53
N ILE A 234 4.35 -10.39 -5.50
CA ILE A 234 3.35 -9.75 -6.35
C ILE A 234 2.81 -10.77 -7.36
N ASP A 235 1.51 -11.00 -7.34
CA ASP A 235 0.79 -11.92 -8.24
C ASP A 235 0.20 -11.18 -9.46
N SER A 236 -0.30 -9.97 -9.24
CA SER A 236 -0.79 -9.12 -10.33
C SER A 236 -0.74 -7.63 -9.99
N ILE A 237 -0.69 -6.83 -11.03
CA ILE A 237 -0.60 -5.38 -10.95
C ILE A 237 -1.68 -4.78 -11.85
N THR A 238 -2.47 -3.85 -11.30
CA THR A 238 -3.48 -3.11 -12.06
C THR A 238 -3.22 -1.62 -11.88
N PRO A 239 -2.75 -0.91 -12.92
CA PRO A 239 -2.55 0.53 -12.84
C PRO A 239 -3.90 1.26 -12.86
N ARG A 240 -3.96 2.39 -12.19
CA ARG A 240 -5.05 3.35 -12.29
C ARG A 240 -4.50 4.78 -12.37
N ARG A 241 -5.35 5.74 -12.66
CA ARG A 241 -4.92 7.13 -12.71
C ARG A 241 -4.37 7.56 -11.34
N PHE A 242 -3.11 8.01 -11.31
CA PHE A 242 -2.38 8.40 -10.10
C PHE A 242 -2.32 7.32 -9.02
N GLY A 243 -2.43 6.06 -9.40
CA GLY A 243 -2.41 4.97 -8.46
C GLY A 243 -2.05 3.63 -9.09
N ILE A 244 -1.87 2.64 -8.21
CA ILE A 244 -1.56 1.27 -8.59
C ILE A 244 -2.16 0.31 -7.57
N TYR A 245 -2.63 -0.81 -8.05
CA TYR A 245 -3.18 -1.87 -7.23
C TYR A 245 -2.36 -3.15 -7.40
N PHE A 246 -1.92 -3.70 -6.27
CA PHE A 246 -1.22 -4.98 -6.22
C PHE A 246 -2.11 -6.05 -5.61
N SER A 247 -2.19 -7.21 -6.25
CA SER A 247 -2.61 -8.45 -5.63
C SER A 247 -1.35 -9.23 -5.26
N THR A 248 -1.22 -9.64 -4.01
CA THR A 248 -0.02 -10.31 -3.51
C THR A 248 -0.39 -11.56 -2.71
N LYS A 249 0.55 -12.48 -2.58
CA LYS A 249 0.45 -13.66 -1.72
C LYS A 249 1.65 -13.72 -0.78
N ASN A 250 1.42 -14.18 0.44
CA ASN A 250 2.50 -14.35 1.41
C ASN A 250 3.48 -15.43 0.95
N ALA A 251 4.78 -15.15 1.02
CA ALA A 251 5.81 -16.06 0.54
C ALA A 251 5.91 -17.35 1.38
N SER A 252 5.59 -17.28 2.68
CA SER A 252 5.65 -18.44 3.59
C SER A 252 4.33 -19.22 3.64
N ILE A 253 3.19 -18.52 3.52
CA ILE A 253 1.85 -19.10 3.63
C ILE A 253 1.04 -18.67 2.40
N SER A 254 1.05 -19.50 1.36
CA SER A 254 0.47 -19.16 0.05
C SER A 254 -1.04 -18.93 0.03
N SER A 255 -1.75 -19.37 1.08
CA SER A 255 -3.19 -19.11 1.25
C SER A 255 -3.49 -17.70 1.80
N ILE A 256 -2.47 -16.95 2.24
CA ILE A 256 -2.62 -15.59 2.71
C ILE A 256 -2.39 -14.64 1.55
N HIS A 257 -3.43 -13.92 1.18
CA HIS A 257 -3.38 -12.90 0.16
C HIS A 257 -3.54 -11.51 0.78
N ARG A 258 -2.88 -10.54 0.18
CA ARG A 258 -2.99 -9.13 0.58
C ARG A 258 -3.18 -8.29 -0.68
N ARG A 259 -4.22 -7.46 -0.68
CA ARG A 259 -4.49 -6.51 -1.75
C ARG A 259 -4.05 -5.13 -1.28
N ILE A 260 -3.25 -4.45 -2.08
CA ILE A 260 -2.63 -3.18 -1.73
C ILE A 260 -3.03 -2.16 -2.77
N ASP A 261 -3.80 -1.16 -2.37
CA ASP A 261 -4.20 -0.04 -3.21
C ASP A 261 -3.40 1.20 -2.82
N ILE A 262 -2.64 1.75 -3.76
CA ILE A 262 -1.74 2.86 -3.54
C ILE A 262 -2.16 4.04 -4.40
N GLU A 263 -2.27 5.20 -3.79
CA GLU A 263 -2.60 6.46 -4.43
C GLU A 263 -1.52 7.51 -4.21
N LEU A 264 -1.14 8.21 -5.27
CA LEU A 264 -0.15 9.27 -5.24
C LEU A 264 -0.70 10.52 -4.55
N LEU A 265 -0.04 10.99 -3.49
CA LEU A 265 -0.35 12.25 -2.82
C LEU A 265 0.73 13.32 -3.03
N GLY A 266 1.93 12.90 -3.42
CA GLY A 266 3.07 13.78 -3.63
C GLY A 266 4.24 13.03 -4.27
N ILE A 267 5.33 13.73 -4.51
CA ILE A 267 6.56 13.12 -5.06
C ILE A 267 7.24 12.15 -4.10
N ASP A 268 6.92 12.25 -2.80
CA ASP A 268 7.48 11.47 -1.70
C ASP A 268 6.39 10.93 -0.76
N GLU A 269 5.11 11.03 -1.15
CA GLU A 269 3.98 10.72 -0.29
C GLU A 269 2.89 9.97 -1.06
N VAL A 270 2.44 8.87 -0.47
CA VAL A 270 1.36 8.03 -1.01
C VAL A 270 0.35 7.70 0.07
N HIS A 271 -0.90 7.49 -0.32
CA HIS A 271 -1.88 6.83 0.54
C HIS A 271 -1.89 5.33 0.20
N ILE A 272 -1.65 4.50 1.19
CA ILE A 272 -1.69 3.04 1.05
C ILE A 272 -2.89 2.51 1.81
N ARG A 273 -3.66 1.68 1.15
CA ARG A 273 -4.74 0.92 1.73
C ARG A 273 -4.46 -0.57 1.54
N VAL A 274 -4.59 -1.34 2.60
CA VAL A 274 -4.31 -2.77 2.60
C VAL A 274 -5.55 -3.55 3.00
N ILE A 275 -5.91 -4.52 2.19
CA ILE A 275 -7.04 -5.43 2.42
C ILE A 275 -6.46 -6.83 2.55
N ASP A 276 -6.57 -7.41 3.74
CA ASP A 276 -6.15 -8.78 4.01
C ASP A 276 -7.30 -9.77 3.77
N ASP A 277 -7.06 -10.81 2.98
CA ASP A 277 -8.06 -11.86 2.74
C ASP A 277 -8.33 -12.74 3.98
N ILE A 278 -7.42 -12.74 4.96
CA ILE A 278 -7.67 -13.37 6.28
C ILE A 278 -8.85 -12.71 6.99
N ALA A 279 -9.21 -11.51 6.61
CA ALA A 279 -10.38 -10.79 7.10
C ALA A 279 -11.73 -11.36 6.66
N ARG A 280 -11.79 -12.59 6.15
CA ARG A 280 -13.07 -13.37 6.15
C ARG A 280 -13.70 -13.43 7.54
N LEU A 281 -12.94 -13.08 8.59
CA LEU A 281 -13.40 -13.02 9.98
C LEU A 281 -13.46 -11.61 10.58
N LYS A 282 -12.95 -10.56 9.91
CA LYS A 282 -12.97 -9.16 10.42
C LYS A 282 -13.24 -8.18 9.31
N ILE A 283 -14.47 -8.07 9.03
CA ILE A 283 -15.07 -7.31 7.96
C ILE A 283 -15.01 -5.80 8.27
N GLY A 284 -14.51 -5.01 7.32
CA GLY A 284 -14.69 -3.54 7.31
C GLY A 284 -13.82 -2.74 8.29
N VAL A 285 -12.88 -3.35 9.00
CA VAL A 285 -11.92 -2.61 9.83
C VAL A 285 -10.75 -2.23 8.93
N ALA A 286 -10.45 -0.92 8.88
CA ALA A 286 -9.23 -0.44 8.25
C ALA A 286 -8.04 -1.25 8.79
N SER A 287 -7.23 -1.78 7.89
CA SER A 287 -6.08 -2.56 8.31
C SER A 287 -5.11 -1.63 9.06
N ASN A 288 -4.31 -2.18 9.95
CA ASN A 288 -3.31 -1.39 10.64
C ASN A 288 -2.26 -0.78 9.70
N TRP A 289 -2.27 -1.18 8.44
CA TRP A 289 -1.41 -0.70 7.38
C TRP A 289 -2.02 0.44 6.55
N ASP A 290 -3.29 0.77 6.75
CA ASP A 290 -3.93 1.87 6.05
C ASP A 290 -3.39 3.21 6.53
N GLY A 291 -3.09 4.11 5.61
CA GLY A 291 -2.66 5.46 5.93
C GLY A 291 -1.72 6.09 4.93
N ILE A 292 -1.21 7.25 5.33
CA ILE A 292 -0.25 8.02 4.55
C ILE A 292 1.15 7.50 4.84
N TYR A 293 1.89 7.22 3.79
CA TYR A 293 3.29 6.79 3.84
C TYR A 293 4.19 7.82 3.15
N ARG A 294 5.38 7.98 3.69
CA ARG A 294 6.42 8.80 3.11
C ARG A 294 7.60 7.96 2.71
N LYS A 295 8.11 8.23 1.51
CA LYS A 295 9.31 7.58 1.02
C LYS A 295 10.50 8.04 1.86
N ILE A 296 11.28 7.10 2.34
CA ILE A 296 12.62 7.39 2.80
C ILE A 296 13.46 7.54 1.55
N ASN A 297 13.52 8.76 1.06
CA ASN A 297 14.05 9.00 -0.27
C ASN A 297 15.35 9.77 -0.21
N ASN A 298 16.28 9.25 -0.97
CA ASN A 298 17.44 10.00 -1.39
C ASN A 298 17.07 11.05 -2.47
N ALA A 299 16.03 10.79 -3.29
CA ALA A 299 15.74 11.56 -4.49
C ALA A 299 15.05 12.92 -4.29
N VAL A 300 14.23 13.10 -3.26
CA VAL A 300 13.66 14.44 -2.93
C VAL A 300 14.70 15.35 -2.30
N ARG A 301 15.70 14.74 -1.69
CA ARG A 301 16.92 15.42 -1.21
C ARG A 301 17.86 15.73 -2.36
N GLU A 302 17.88 14.95 -3.44
CA GLU A 302 18.72 15.18 -4.60
C GLU A 302 18.49 16.58 -5.20
N ALA A 303 17.25 17.04 -5.38
CA ALA A 303 17.00 18.38 -5.93
C ALA A 303 17.30 19.55 -4.98
N GLN A 304 17.30 19.33 -3.66
CA GLN A 304 17.59 20.38 -2.67
C GLN A 304 18.95 20.24 -1.99
N ASN A 305 19.56 19.06 -2.02
CA ASN A 305 20.81 18.74 -1.34
C ASN A 305 21.90 18.16 -2.26
N ASP A 306 21.69 18.04 -3.57
CA ASP A 306 22.71 17.54 -4.49
C ASP A 306 24.05 18.27 -4.31
N ALA A 307 24.03 19.59 -4.22
CA ALA A 307 25.25 20.38 -4.03
C ALA A 307 25.95 20.07 -2.69
N ALA A 308 25.22 19.75 -1.63
CA ALA A 308 25.81 19.42 -0.33
C ALA A 308 26.29 17.96 -0.29
N LEU A 309 25.52 17.01 -0.86
CA LEU A 309 25.93 15.61 -0.98
C LEU A 309 27.08 15.44 -1.96
N ASP A 310 27.05 16.15 -3.09
CA ASP A 310 28.16 16.18 -4.05
C ASP A 310 29.42 16.76 -3.43
N THR A 311 29.29 17.80 -2.60
CA THR A 311 30.43 18.35 -1.84
C THR A 311 31.00 17.30 -0.90
N ILE A 312 30.16 16.58 -0.14
CA ILE A 312 30.57 15.51 0.76
C ILE A 312 31.22 14.37 -0.03
N LYS A 313 30.59 13.94 -1.11
CA LYS A 313 31.10 12.88 -1.99
C LYS A 313 32.46 13.28 -2.57
N ASN A 314 32.58 14.50 -3.08
CA ASN A 314 33.84 15.04 -3.60
C ASN A 314 34.95 15.08 -2.53
N VAL A 315 34.62 15.40 -1.28
CA VAL A 315 35.59 15.37 -0.17
C VAL A 315 36.00 13.93 0.14
N LEU A 316 35.06 12.97 0.15
CA LEU A 316 35.35 11.55 0.40
C LEU A 316 36.21 10.92 -0.70
N THR A 317 35.95 11.26 -1.98
CA THR A 317 36.59 10.65 -3.15
C THR A 317 37.74 11.48 -3.74
N ALA A 318 38.13 12.60 -3.10
CA ALA A 318 39.12 13.52 -3.62
C ALA A 318 40.43 12.83 -4.01
N ASP A 319 40.77 12.89 -5.31
CA ASP A 319 42.03 12.46 -5.94
C ASP A 319 42.70 11.19 -5.35
N GLY A 320 41.94 10.12 -5.17
CA GLY A 320 42.45 8.86 -4.64
C GLY A 320 42.83 8.93 -3.16
N LYS A 321 42.25 9.87 -2.42
CA LYS A 321 42.48 10.04 -0.97
C LYS A 321 42.18 8.76 -0.20
N THR A 322 43.15 8.33 0.58
CA THR A 322 42.99 7.26 1.58
C THR A 322 42.84 7.91 2.93
N TRP A 323 41.77 7.64 3.60
CA TRP A 323 41.52 8.08 4.96
C TRP A 323 42.13 7.06 5.93
N ALA A 324 43.13 7.45 6.69
CA ALA A 324 43.79 6.58 7.63
C ALA A 324 43.56 7.02 9.07
N ASN A 325 43.61 6.09 10.04
CA ASN A 325 43.52 6.40 11.44
C ASN A 325 44.70 5.81 12.25
N ALA A 326 44.84 6.29 13.47
CA ALA A 326 45.92 5.84 14.38
C ALA A 326 45.77 4.37 14.84
N GLU A 327 44.58 3.76 14.63
CA GLU A 327 44.25 2.39 15.04
C GLU A 327 44.49 1.38 13.92
N GLY A 328 45.10 1.79 12.80
CA GLY A 328 45.45 0.92 11.68
C GLY A 328 44.33 0.73 10.66
N TYR A 329 43.24 1.49 10.73
CA TYR A 329 42.20 1.48 9.68
C TYR A 329 42.60 2.39 8.54
N SER A 330 42.37 1.92 7.33
CA SER A 330 42.44 2.69 6.08
C SER A 330 41.15 2.56 5.30
N LEU A 331 40.52 3.68 4.99
CA LEU A 331 39.23 3.74 4.28
C LEU A 331 39.41 4.50 2.96
N TYR A 332 39.01 3.88 1.87
CA TYR A 332 39.08 4.42 0.52
C TYR A 332 37.72 4.42 -0.12
N PHE A 333 37.36 5.52 -0.78
CA PHE A 333 36.12 5.67 -1.53
C PHE A 333 36.39 5.92 -3.00
N ASN A 334 35.57 5.31 -3.86
CA ASN A 334 35.57 5.54 -5.29
C ASN A 334 34.13 5.50 -5.82
N ASP A 335 33.68 6.55 -6.48
CA ASP A 335 32.31 6.74 -7.00
C ASP A 335 31.20 6.24 -6.05
N ASN A 336 30.88 4.96 -6.09
CA ASN A 336 29.84 4.34 -5.27
C ASN A 336 30.36 3.14 -4.46
N SER A 337 31.67 2.87 -4.47
CA SER A 337 32.29 1.77 -3.78
C SER A 337 33.25 2.22 -2.67
N TYR A 338 33.43 1.38 -1.66
CA TYR A 338 34.39 1.60 -0.61
C TYR A 338 35.30 0.39 -0.43
N ARG A 339 36.47 0.63 0.13
CA ARG A 339 37.38 -0.39 0.64
C ARG A 339 37.85 0.02 2.02
N LEU A 340 37.63 -0.84 3.00
CA LEU A 340 38.09 -0.67 4.37
C LEU A 340 39.14 -1.75 4.66
N LEU A 341 40.30 -1.32 5.10
CA LEU A 341 41.41 -2.18 5.52
C LEU A 341 41.58 -2.00 7.02
N GLN A 342 41.71 -3.08 7.77
CA GLN A 342 42.08 -3.11 9.17
C GLN A 342 43.12 -4.20 9.32
N ASP A 343 44.36 -3.83 9.55
CA ASP A 343 45.52 -4.76 9.57
C ASP A 343 45.55 -5.65 8.33
N THR A 344 45.16 -6.94 8.46
CA THR A 344 45.11 -7.92 7.36
C THR A 344 43.70 -8.19 6.88
N VAL A 345 42.68 -7.64 7.53
CA VAL A 345 41.25 -7.85 7.16
C VAL A 345 40.82 -6.75 6.21
N GLN A 346 40.31 -7.18 5.07
CA GLN A 346 39.77 -6.28 4.04
C GLN A 346 38.25 -6.48 3.93
N SER A 347 37.49 -5.39 4.03
CA SER A 347 36.08 -5.32 3.67
C SER A 347 35.90 -4.36 2.49
N SER A 348 35.07 -4.72 1.55
CA SER A 348 34.75 -3.87 0.40
C SER A 348 33.28 -4.04 0.01
N GLY A 349 32.73 -3.03 -0.63
CA GLY A 349 31.32 -3.03 -1.05
C GLY A 349 30.90 -1.69 -1.60
N TRP A 350 29.65 -1.36 -1.37
CA TRP A 350 29.02 -0.11 -1.82
C TRP A 350 28.74 0.81 -0.64
N TYR A 351 28.80 2.11 -0.88
CA TYR A 351 28.39 3.08 0.12
C TYR A 351 27.28 4.00 -0.41
N THR A 352 26.48 4.49 0.51
CA THR A 352 25.48 5.51 0.25
C THR A 352 25.52 6.57 1.34
N ILE A 353 25.38 7.84 0.98
CA ILE A 353 25.28 8.94 1.92
C ILE A 353 23.81 9.32 2.08
N LEU A 354 23.33 9.33 3.30
CA LEU A 354 21.96 9.60 3.67
C LEU A 354 21.89 10.83 4.57
N HIS A 355 20.87 11.64 4.42
CA HIS A 355 20.52 12.62 5.44
C HIS A 355 19.33 12.13 6.25
N ILE A 356 19.50 11.97 7.54
CA ILE A 356 18.44 11.54 8.47
C ILE A 356 18.25 12.68 9.47
N LYS A 357 17.18 13.47 9.28
CA LYS A 357 16.98 14.75 9.98
C LYS A 357 18.20 15.69 9.74
N ASP A 358 18.85 16.13 10.80
CA ASP A 358 19.99 17.02 10.73
C ASP A 358 21.34 16.29 10.66
N ASN A 359 21.32 14.96 10.49
CA ASN A 359 22.53 14.13 10.49
C ASN A 359 22.85 13.63 9.10
N THR A 360 24.12 13.65 8.73
CA THR A 360 24.64 12.98 7.55
C THR A 360 25.09 11.57 7.94
N VAL A 361 24.50 10.56 7.32
CA VAL A 361 24.76 9.16 7.63
C VAL A 361 25.40 8.48 6.43
N LEU A 362 26.53 7.82 6.68
CA LEU A 362 27.21 6.96 5.73
C LEU A 362 26.72 5.52 5.97
N GLN A 363 26.12 4.92 4.98
CA GLN A 363 25.81 3.49 4.91
C GLN A 363 26.93 2.78 4.17
N LEU A 364 27.48 1.75 4.77
CA LEU A 364 28.41 0.82 4.15
C LEU A 364 27.72 -0.54 4.02
N LYS A 365 27.68 -1.08 2.82
CA LYS A 365 27.13 -2.40 2.52
C LYS A 365 28.21 -3.26 1.90
N ASP A 366 28.61 -4.35 2.57
CA ASP A 366 29.66 -5.22 2.07
C ASP A 366 29.15 -6.21 1.00
N THR A 367 30.06 -6.99 0.44
CA THR A 367 29.76 -8.00 -0.59
C THR A 367 28.93 -9.18 -0.07
N GLU A 368 28.83 -9.35 1.25
CA GLU A 368 28.01 -10.36 1.94
C GLU A 368 26.64 -9.83 2.37
N ASN A 369 26.29 -8.60 1.93
CA ASN A 369 25.06 -7.87 2.30
C ASN A 369 24.98 -7.43 3.78
N ASN A 370 26.06 -7.43 4.54
CA ASN A 370 26.04 -6.82 5.86
C ASN A 370 26.03 -5.29 5.73
N GLU A 371 25.21 -4.63 6.54
CA GLU A 371 25.05 -3.19 6.51
C GLU A 371 25.51 -2.57 7.83
N ARG A 372 26.28 -1.49 7.71
CA ARG A 372 26.70 -0.65 8.86
C ARG A 372 26.40 0.81 8.55
N PHE A 373 25.96 1.53 9.55
CA PHE A 373 25.62 2.93 9.44
C PHE A 373 26.50 3.76 10.36
N PHE A 374 26.97 4.90 9.86
CA PHE A 374 27.82 5.80 10.60
C PHE A 374 27.30 7.23 10.48
N ASN A 375 27.18 7.95 11.59
CA ASN A 375 27.05 9.41 11.54
C ASN A 375 28.38 10.00 11.07
N LEU A 376 28.33 10.70 9.93
CA LEU A 376 29.48 11.22 9.22
C LEU A 376 29.66 12.71 9.56
N LEU A 377 30.82 13.07 10.09
CA LEU A 377 31.14 14.44 10.41
C LEU A 377 32.52 14.80 9.81
N PHE A 378 32.63 16.00 9.24
CA PHE A 378 33.89 16.56 8.80
C PHE A 378 34.30 17.73 9.72
N ASP A 379 35.61 17.96 9.84
CA ASP A 379 36.08 19.22 10.35
C ASP A 379 35.84 20.37 9.34
N ASN A 380 36.01 21.62 9.82
CA ASN A 380 35.74 22.79 8.97
C ASN A 380 36.68 22.93 7.74
N ALA A 381 37.74 22.13 7.68
CA ALA A 381 38.68 22.11 6.55
C ALA A 381 38.52 20.89 5.63
N GLY A 382 37.60 19.95 5.93
CA GLY A 382 37.42 18.70 5.20
C GLY A 382 38.65 17.76 5.25
N LYS A 383 39.54 17.94 6.25
CA LYS A 383 40.75 17.16 6.37
C LYS A 383 40.62 16.00 7.35
N ARG A 384 39.63 16.08 8.25
CA ARG A 384 39.37 15.08 9.27
C ARG A 384 37.97 14.54 9.12
N LEU A 385 37.84 13.21 9.04
CA LEU A 385 36.57 12.45 8.95
C LEU A 385 36.34 11.75 10.29
N SER A 386 35.19 11.98 10.90
CA SER A 386 34.75 11.28 12.08
C SER A 386 33.54 10.43 11.76
N LEU A 387 33.61 9.14 12.05
CA LEU A 387 32.54 8.14 11.85
C LEU A 387 32.09 7.57 13.20
N ILE A 388 30.86 7.84 13.59
CA ILE A 388 30.23 7.29 14.79
C ILE A 388 29.24 6.24 14.36
N GLU A 389 29.48 4.98 14.73
CA GLU A 389 28.54 3.91 14.38
C GLU A 389 27.17 4.12 15.03
N VAL A 390 26.12 4.02 14.24
CA VAL A 390 24.76 4.32 14.66
C VAL A 390 23.77 3.24 14.23
N SER A 391 22.73 3.08 15.03
CA SER A 391 21.50 2.42 14.62
C SER A 391 20.59 3.46 14.00
N VAL A 392 20.07 3.14 12.82
CA VAL A 392 19.11 3.98 12.10
C VAL A 392 17.72 3.51 12.42
N THR A 393 16.89 4.43 12.91
CA THR A 393 15.46 4.20 13.16
C THR A 393 14.64 5.25 12.43
N LEU A 394 13.36 5.04 12.31
CA LEU A 394 12.43 6.02 11.72
C LEU A 394 12.38 7.34 12.50
N SER A 395 12.75 7.32 13.77
CA SER A 395 12.81 8.51 14.63
C SER A 395 14.14 9.27 14.54
N GLY A 396 15.16 8.73 13.89
CA GLY A 396 16.49 9.31 13.76
C GLY A 396 17.60 8.29 13.92
N ILE A 397 18.78 8.75 14.36
CA ILE A 397 19.93 7.89 14.60
C ILE A 397 20.22 7.80 16.11
N THR A 398 20.72 6.63 16.54
CA THR A 398 21.18 6.40 17.92
C THR A 398 22.58 5.80 17.86
N PRO A 399 23.59 6.38 18.55
CA PRO A 399 24.93 5.80 18.60
C PRO A 399 24.91 4.38 19.17
N ILE A 400 25.67 3.46 18.52
CA ILE A 400 25.83 2.07 18.99
C ILE A 400 27.11 1.94 19.80
N GLY A 401 28.14 2.71 19.47
CA GLY A 401 29.46 2.67 20.09
C GLY A 401 29.80 3.93 20.91
N ASN A 402 30.79 3.81 21.79
CA ASN A 402 31.18 4.91 22.67
C ASN A 402 32.31 5.79 22.11
N SER A 403 32.95 5.42 21.02
CA SER A 403 34.09 6.17 20.47
C SER A 403 33.97 6.34 18.96
N PRO A 404 34.19 7.57 18.45
CA PRO A 404 34.23 7.80 17.01
C PRO A 404 35.51 7.22 16.40
N LEU A 405 35.42 6.66 15.21
CA LEU A 405 36.57 6.38 14.34
C LEU A 405 36.95 7.69 13.66
N ILE A 406 38.19 8.15 13.93
CA ILE A 406 38.69 9.41 13.40
C ILE A 406 39.77 9.12 12.37
N PHE A 407 39.58 9.64 11.15
CA PHE A 407 40.49 9.49 10.02
C PHE A 407 41.04 10.84 9.57
N GLU A 408 42.27 10.82 9.07
CA GLU A 408 42.99 12.03 8.57
C GLU A 408 43.54 11.79 7.16
#